data_c9e86e1d8138c9a948695d41deb5e61c
#
_entry.id   c9e86e1d8138c9a948695d41deb5e61c
#
_cell.length_a   1.000
_cell.length_b   1.000
_cell.length_c   1.000
_cell.angle_alpha   90.00
_cell.angle_beta   90.00
_cell.angle_gamma   90.00
#
_symmetry.space_group_name_H-M   'P 1'
#
loop_
_entity.id
_entity.type
_entity.pdbx_description
1 polymer ?
#
loop_
_entity_poly.entity_id
_entity_poly.type
_entity_poly.pdbx_seq_one_letter_code
_entity_poly.pdbx_strand_id
1 'polypeptide(L)'
;MPLFETASNATTDALDDVLSVFGAEQDYEADKGVNSSYIPAVFYTPEQGLGLGMLYVGLYGELDEGDGQPSSMVINPYASSNGSLGITLSNKHFYNSGNNRVFTDIKVFDDAAVYYGQGYDNGQQDDNKVDFKERVVDIKPTWLTRVKGDYFLGLGGNIKSVSPHEKEFENQANDYLAAELTDNTSYGVFISNVYDTRDNVTNASRGTLLQADIGYYQDATNSESFGKYSLKASQYYALAPMPGLLAWQVQANLTSGEVPWNQRPDLGGADAMRGYILGRYRDNQMMMGQVEYRLPVYWRVGVVFWGAAGTVSDDVSGLWDNTLASAGTGFRLKIKDTVNVRADIGYGEHGGTFYFHVNEVF
;
A
#
# COMPACT_ATOMS: atom_id res chain seq x y z
N MET A 1 16.78 15.14 -12.45
CA MET A 1 18.20 15.31 -12.07
C MET A 1 18.28 15.49 -10.57
N PRO A 2 19.24 14.89 -9.86
CA PRO A 2 19.49 15.17 -8.46
C PRO A 2 19.87 16.64 -8.25
N LEU A 3 19.59 17.15 -7.06
CA LEU A 3 19.87 18.55 -6.69
C LEU A 3 21.37 18.86 -6.68
N PHE A 4 22.18 17.86 -6.31
CA PHE A 4 23.64 17.93 -6.31
C PHE A 4 24.22 16.91 -7.28
N GLU A 5 25.28 17.30 -8.00
CA GLU A 5 25.97 16.38 -8.88
C GLU A 5 26.57 15.21 -8.10
N THR A 6 26.39 14.02 -8.64
CA THR A 6 26.94 12.81 -8.05
C THR A 6 28.39 12.68 -8.50
N ALA A 7 29.34 13.15 -7.67
CA ALA A 7 30.72 12.74 -7.83
C ALA A 7 30.87 11.36 -7.17
N SER A 8 31.33 10.35 -7.92
CA SER A 8 31.74 9.07 -7.35
C SER A 8 32.78 9.34 -6.24
N ASN A 9 32.57 8.79 -5.07
CA ASN A 9 33.50 8.88 -3.96
C ASN A 9 33.55 7.50 -3.24
N ALA A 10 34.58 7.28 -2.44
CA ALA A 10 34.79 6.00 -1.78
C ALA A 10 33.60 5.51 -0.92
N THR A 11 32.74 6.44 -0.45
CA THR A 11 31.56 6.07 0.35
C THR A 11 30.43 5.59 -0.56
N THR A 12 30.16 6.25 -1.70
CA THR A 12 29.14 5.79 -2.66
C THR A 12 29.56 4.48 -3.28
N ASP A 13 30.85 4.32 -3.62
CA ASP A 13 31.37 3.09 -4.19
C ASP A 13 31.24 1.91 -3.20
N ALA A 14 31.60 2.11 -1.95
CA ALA A 14 31.46 1.08 -0.91
C ALA A 14 30.00 0.69 -0.66
N LEU A 15 29.07 1.65 -0.74
CA LEU A 15 27.65 1.36 -0.60
C LEU A 15 27.09 0.64 -1.84
N ASP A 16 27.52 1.02 -3.05
CA ASP A 16 27.16 0.30 -4.26
C ASP A 16 27.70 -1.14 -4.24
N ASP A 17 28.93 -1.35 -3.76
CA ASP A 17 29.49 -2.69 -3.54
C ASP A 17 28.66 -3.52 -2.56
N VAL A 18 28.25 -2.95 -1.45
CA VAL A 18 27.37 -3.63 -0.49
C VAL A 18 26.01 -3.95 -1.11
N LEU A 19 25.41 -3.02 -1.84
CA LEU A 19 24.12 -3.20 -2.49
C LEU A 19 24.20 -4.27 -3.59
N SER A 20 25.33 -4.37 -4.29
CA SER A 20 25.55 -5.40 -5.32
C SER A 20 25.56 -6.82 -4.74
N VAL A 21 26.09 -7.01 -3.52
CA VAL A 21 26.03 -8.29 -2.80
C VAL A 21 24.60 -8.77 -2.60
N PHE A 22 23.66 -7.83 -2.44
CA PHE A 22 22.22 -8.13 -2.31
C PHE A 22 21.49 -8.19 -3.67
N GLY A 23 22.21 -8.19 -4.78
CA GLY A 23 21.64 -8.25 -6.12
C GLY A 23 20.98 -6.94 -6.58
N ALA A 24 21.36 -5.81 -5.99
CA ALA A 24 20.89 -4.48 -6.38
C ALA A 24 21.60 -3.91 -7.61
N GLU A 25 22.12 -4.76 -8.50
CA GLU A 25 22.68 -4.36 -9.78
C GLU A 25 21.62 -3.70 -10.67
N GLN A 26 22.05 -2.74 -11.48
CA GLN A 26 21.16 -1.70 -12.00
C GLN A 26 20.30 -2.15 -13.17
N ASP A 27 20.73 -3.09 -13.99
CA ASP A 27 20.04 -3.39 -15.22
C ASP A 27 19.38 -4.76 -15.22
N TYR A 28 18.11 -4.78 -15.67
CA TYR A 28 17.41 -6.02 -15.97
C TYR A 28 17.91 -6.58 -17.31
N GLU A 29 18.47 -7.79 -17.29
CA GLU A 29 18.90 -8.54 -18.47
C GLU A 29 17.94 -9.72 -18.70
N ALA A 30 17.07 -9.61 -19.71
CA ALA A 30 16.04 -10.61 -20.02
C ALA A 30 16.61 -12.02 -20.29
N ASP A 31 17.80 -12.09 -20.85
CA ASP A 31 18.46 -13.36 -21.24
C ASP A 31 18.95 -14.16 -20.03
N LYS A 32 19.05 -13.56 -18.86
CA LYS A 32 19.52 -14.23 -17.62
C LYS A 32 18.39 -14.88 -16.81
N GLY A 33 17.16 -14.87 -17.31
CA GLY A 33 15.99 -15.43 -16.60
C GLY A 33 15.50 -14.49 -15.49
N VAL A 34 15.34 -15.00 -14.26
CA VAL A 34 14.87 -14.17 -13.12
C VAL A 34 16.04 -13.40 -12.52
N ASN A 35 16.01 -12.07 -12.63
CA ASN A 35 16.94 -11.20 -11.92
C ASN A 35 16.48 -11.03 -10.48
N SER A 36 17.14 -11.71 -9.56
CA SER A 36 16.76 -11.83 -8.16
C SER A 36 17.59 -10.94 -7.26
N SER A 37 16.92 -10.29 -6.30
CA SER A 37 17.56 -9.53 -5.22
C SER A 37 16.99 -9.92 -3.87
N TYR A 38 17.83 -9.95 -2.87
CA TYR A 38 17.48 -10.26 -1.48
C TYR A 38 17.85 -9.07 -0.61
N ILE A 39 16.87 -8.28 -0.18
CA ILE A 39 17.10 -7.02 0.52
C ILE A 39 16.65 -7.20 1.96
N PRO A 40 17.60 -7.19 2.95
CA PRO A 40 17.20 -7.15 4.35
C PRO A 40 16.38 -5.90 4.61
N ALA A 41 15.24 -6.06 5.26
CA ALA A 41 14.33 -4.98 5.60
C ALA A 41 14.19 -4.86 7.12
N VAL A 42 14.32 -3.65 7.61
CA VAL A 42 13.91 -3.28 8.96
C VAL A 42 12.67 -2.43 8.79
N PHE A 43 11.63 -2.66 9.57
CA PHE A 43 10.44 -1.83 9.54
C PHE A 43 10.00 -1.45 10.96
N TYR A 44 9.20 -0.42 11.03
CA TYR A 44 8.52 -0.01 12.23
C TYR A 44 7.14 0.52 11.87
N THR A 45 6.13 0.03 12.56
CA THR A 45 4.81 0.64 12.59
C THR A 45 4.35 0.78 14.04
N PRO A 46 3.46 1.73 14.36
CA PRO A 46 2.98 1.89 15.72
C PRO A 46 2.32 0.63 16.28
N GLU A 47 1.64 -0.13 15.42
CA GLU A 47 0.89 -1.33 15.78
C GLU A 47 1.81 -2.54 16.01
N GLN A 48 2.77 -2.73 15.10
CA GLN A 48 3.63 -3.92 15.10
C GLN A 48 4.95 -3.74 15.85
N GLY A 49 5.35 -2.49 16.15
CA GLY A 49 6.64 -2.17 16.71
C GLY A 49 7.80 -2.35 15.73
N LEU A 50 9.00 -2.63 16.24
CA LEU A 50 10.18 -2.86 15.40
C LEU A 50 10.15 -4.26 14.80
N GLY A 51 10.29 -4.34 13.48
CA GLY A 51 10.29 -5.61 12.75
C GLY A 51 11.50 -5.79 11.85
N LEU A 52 11.77 -7.04 11.54
CA LEU A 52 12.76 -7.48 10.58
C LEU A 52 12.11 -8.31 9.51
N GLY A 53 12.54 -8.13 8.29
CA GLY A 53 12.06 -8.88 7.12
C GLY A 53 13.16 -9.12 6.11
N MET A 54 12.81 -9.86 5.06
CA MET A 54 13.65 -10.07 3.89
C MET A 54 12.79 -9.84 2.65
N LEU A 55 13.14 -8.87 1.83
CA LEU A 55 12.49 -8.68 0.55
C LEU A 55 13.22 -9.50 -0.52
N TYR A 56 12.52 -10.47 -1.06
CA TYR A 56 12.87 -11.05 -2.35
C TYR A 56 12.20 -10.23 -3.45
N VAL A 57 13.01 -9.70 -4.38
CA VAL A 57 12.52 -9.01 -5.58
C VAL A 57 13.03 -9.78 -6.79
N GLY A 58 12.12 -10.39 -7.54
CA GLY A 58 12.40 -11.06 -8.81
C GLY A 58 11.85 -10.23 -9.97
N LEU A 59 12.71 -9.83 -10.91
CA LEU A 59 12.29 -9.28 -12.20
C LEU A 59 12.44 -10.39 -13.24
N TYR A 60 11.43 -10.55 -14.10
CA TYR A 60 11.42 -11.64 -15.08
C TYR A 60 10.53 -11.31 -16.29
N GLY A 61 10.61 -12.16 -17.31
CA GLY A 61 9.87 -12.03 -18.56
C GLY A 61 10.69 -11.37 -19.67
N GLU A 62 10.25 -11.52 -20.90
CA GLU A 62 10.87 -10.91 -22.05
C GLU A 62 10.47 -9.44 -22.17
N LEU A 63 11.43 -8.58 -22.49
CA LEU A 63 11.15 -7.21 -22.92
C LEU A 63 10.93 -7.25 -24.43
N ASP A 64 9.67 -7.26 -24.86
CA ASP A 64 9.39 -7.07 -26.29
C ASP A 64 9.85 -5.67 -26.74
N GLU A 65 10.26 -5.54 -27.99
CA GLU A 65 10.59 -4.23 -28.59
C GLU A 65 9.35 -3.32 -28.54
N GLY A 66 9.36 -2.37 -27.60
CA GLY A 66 8.26 -1.45 -27.31
C GLY A 66 8.16 -1.13 -25.82
N ASP A 67 7.03 -0.66 -25.35
CA ASP A 67 6.78 -0.20 -23.97
C ASP A 67 6.74 -1.32 -22.90
N GLY A 68 7.44 -2.44 -23.13
CA GLY A 68 7.45 -3.58 -22.21
C GLY A 68 8.20 -3.27 -20.90
N GLN A 69 7.53 -3.30 -19.77
CA GLN A 69 8.18 -3.36 -18.47
C GLN A 69 8.31 -4.82 -18.03
N PRO A 70 9.40 -5.20 -17.32
CA PRO A 70 9.55 -6.56 -16.83
C PRO A 70 8.45 -6.89 -15.83
N SER A 71 8.05 -8.14 -15.82
CA SER A 71 7.22 -8.69 -14.74
C SER A 71 7.99 -8.66 -13.43
N SER A 72 7.30 -8.48 -12.32
CA SER A 72 7.92 -8.39 -11.01
C SER A 72 7.20 -9.25 -9.98
N MET A 73 7.98 -9.87 -9.12
CA MET A 73 7.48 -10.61 -7.95
C MET A 73 8.22 -10.11 -6.71
N VAL A 74 7.47 -9.69 -5.71
CA VAL A 74 7.99 -9.30 -4.41
C VAL A 74 7.44 -10.24 -3.36
N ILE A 75 8.33 -10.88 -2.59
CA ILE A 75 7.97 -11.72 -1.44
C ILE A 75 8.62 -11.11 -0.21
N ASN A 76 7.83 -10.91 0.83
CA ASN A 76 8.29 -10.29 2.07
C ASN A 76 7.86 -11.11 3.28
N PRO A 77 8.66 -12.08 3.76
CA PRO A 77 8.53 -12.63 5.09
C PRO A 77 9.04 -11.65 6.14
N TYR A 78 8.34 -11.55 7.26
CA TYR A 78 8.70 -10.66 8.36
C TYR A 78 8.28 -11.18 9.73
N ALA A 79 8.95 -10.64 10.76
CA ALA A 79 8.55 -10.80 12.16
C ALA A 79 8.85 -9.51 12.93
N SER A 80 8.11 -9.23 14.00
CA SER A 80 8.25 -8.00 14.77
C SER A 80 8.35 -8.22 16.30
N SER A 81 8.73 -7.17 16.99
CA SER A 81 8.88 -7.17 18.45
C SER A 81 7.58 -7.39 19.22
N ASN A 82 6.43 -7.04 18.61
CA ASN A 82 5.11 -7.28 19.20
C ASN A 82 4.55 -8.67 18.88
N GLY A 83 5.40 -9.57 18.33
CA GLY A 83 5.02 -10.93 18.00
C GLY A 83 4.21 -11.05 16.71
N SER A 84 4.17 -10.00 15.88
CA SER A 84 3.65 -10.09 14.53
C SER A 84 4.58 -10.91 13.66
N LEU A 85 4.02 -11.75 12.81
CA LEU A 85 4.76 -12.51 11.81
C LEU A 85 3.90 -12.75 10.56
N GLY A 86 4.54 -12.72 9.41
CA GLY A 86 3.78 -12.90 8.17
C GLY A 86 4.64 -13.08 6.94
N ILE A 87 3.94 -13.33 5.85
CA ILE A 87 4.50 -13.33 4.50
C ILE A 87 3.51 -12.66 3.56
N THR A 88 4.03 -11.73 2.77
CA THR A 88 3.26 -11.12 1.68
C THR A 88 3.91 -11.45 0.34
N LEU A 89 3.09 -11.64 -0.67
CA LEU A 89 3.51 -11.82 -2.06
C LEU A 89 2.72 -10.84 -2.92
N SER A 90 3.43 -10.06 -3.74
CA SER A 90 2.83 -9.27 -4.81
C SER A 90 3.49 -9.63 -6.12
N ASN A 91 2.72 -10.12 -7.06
CA ASN A 91 3.19 -10.46 -8.40
C ASN A 91 2.47 -9.62 -9.44
N LYS A 92 3.25 -8.96 -10.30
CA LYS A 92 2.77 -8.20 -11.45
C LYS A 92 3.34 -8.81 -12.71
N HIS A 93 2.55 -9.69 -13.33
CA HIS A 93 2.93 -10.40 -14.54
C HIS A 93 2.36 -9.72 -15.77
N PHE A 94 3.24 -9.39 -16.71
CA PHE A 94 2.93 -8.80 -18.01
C PHE A 94 3.22 -9.83 -19.10
N TYR A 95 2.32 -9.98 -20.05
CA TYR A 95 2.51 -10.86 -21.21
C TYR A 95 1.79 -10.30 -22.42
N ASN A 96 2.08 -10.87 -23.59
CA ASN A 96 1.56 -10.40 -24.87
C ASN A 96 1.87 -8.90 -25.09
N SER A 97 3.15 -8.54 -24.96
CA SER A 97 3.66 -7.15 -25.08
C SER A 97 2.92 -6.15 -24.16
N GLY A 98 2.60 -6.58 -22.93
CA GLY A 98 1.90 -5.77 -21.95
C GLY A 98 0.39 -5.57 -22.20
N ASN A 99 -0.15 -6.21 -23.26
CA ASN A 99 -1.61 -6.16 -23.53
C ASN A 99 -2.43 -6.92 -22.50
N ASN A 100 -1.84 -7.90 -21.87
CA ASN A 100 -2.45 -8.65 -20.78
C ASN A 100 -1.60 -8.53 -19.51
N ARG A 101 -2.28 -8.38 -18.37
CA ARG A 101 -1.65 -8.25 -17.06
C ARG A 101 -2.34 -9.19 -16.08
N VAL A 102 -1.57 -9.90 -15.29
CA VAL A 102 -2.08 -10.67 -14.14
C VAL A 102 -1.39 -10.16 -12.90
N PHE A 103 -2.16 -9.54 -12.02
CA PHE A 103 -1.70 -9.07 -10.72
C PHE A 103 -2.25 -10.01 -9.64
N THR A 104 -1.40 -10.40 -8.73
CA THR A 104 -1.79 -11.32 -7.65
C THR A 104 -1.17 -10.83 -6.35
N ASP A 105 -2.02 -10.47 -5.40
CA ASP A 105 -1.60 -10.14 -4.04
C ASP A 105 -2.04 -11.25 -3.11
N ILE A 106 -1.10 -11.76 -2.31
CA ILE A 106 -1.34 -12.77 -1.27
C ILE A 106 -0.74 -12.25 0.03
N LYS A 107 -1.54 -12.30 1.11
CA LYS A 107 -1.11 -11.94 2.45
C LYS A 107 -1.50 -13.06 3.41
N VAL A 108 -0.54 -13.54 4.16
CA VAL A 108 -0.76 -14.51 5.24
C VAL A 108 0.03 -14.02 6.44
N PHE A 109 -0.66 -13.65 7.50
CA PHE A 109 0.00 -13.10 8.67
C PHE A 109 -0.80 -13.31 9.97
N ASP A 110 -0.09 -13.14 11.08
CA ASP A 110 -0.61 -13.02 12.43
C ASP A 110 -0.01 -11.74 13.01
N ASP A 111 -0.77 -10.63 12.96
CA ASP A 111 -0.27 -9.29 13.25
C ASP A 111 -0.99 -8.64 14.42
N ALA A 112 -0.22 -7.85 15.19
CA ALA A 112 -0.80 -6.90 16.11
C ALA A 112 -1.51 -5.77 15.36
N ALA A 113 -2.72 -5.44 15.79
CA ALA A 113 -3.60 -4.45 15.22
C ALA A 113 -4.36 -3.68 16.30
N VAL A 114 -4.99 -2.59 15.91
CA VAL A 114 -5.85 -1.80 16.80
C VAL A 114 -7.23 -1.59 16.19
N TYR A 115 -8.23 -1.43 17.05
CA TYR A 115 -9.58 -1.11 16.66
C TYR A 115 -10.16 -0.09 17.64
N TYR A 116 -10.87 0.90 17.13
CA TYR A 116 -11.50 1.96 17.93
C TYR A 116 -13.03 1.97 17.78
N GLY A 117 -13.59 1.00 17.07
CA GLY A 117 -15.00 0.98 16.67
C GLY A 117 -15.23 1.56 15.28
N GLN A 118 -16.49 1.50 14.83
CA GLN A 118 -16.92 2.07 13.57
C GLN A 118 -17.14 3.57 13.69
N GLY A 119 -16.70 4.34 12.70
CA GLY A 119 -17.02 5.75 12.53
C GLY A 119 -15.96 6.73 13.03
N TYR A 120 -16.12 7.97 12.59
CA TYR A 120 -15.24 9.06 12.95
C TYR A 120 -15.21 9.32 14.47
N ASP A 121 -16.38 9.41 15.11
CA ASP A 121 -16.50 9.76 16.52
C ASP A 121 -15.84 8.73 17.45
N ASN A 122 -15.94 7.45 17.13
CA ASN A 122 -15.24 6.41 17.86
C ASN A 122 -13.72 6.53 17.72
N GLY A 123 -13.24 6.82 16.52
CA GLY A 123 -11.81 7.04 16.25
C GLY A 123 -11.24 8.27 16.98
N GLN A 124 -12.06 9.25 17.35
CA GLN A 124 -11.64 10.42 18.11
C GLN A 124 -11.37 10.12 19.60
N GLN A 125 -11.94 9.04 20.13
CA GLN A 125 -11.82 8.69 21.53
C GLN A 125 -10.64 7.75 21.78
N ASP A 126 -9.60 8.21 22.47
CA ASP A 126 -8.45 7.37 22.80
C ASP A 126 -8.85 6.17 23.69
N ASP A 127 -9.82 6.35 24.57
CA ASP A 127 -10.31 5.31 25.47
C ASP A 127 -11.04 4.15 24.74
N ASN A 128 -11.40 4.32 23.46
CA ASN A 128 -12.03 3.26 22.65
C ASN A 128 -11.04 2.23 22.12
N LYS A 129 -9.76 2.44 22.36
CA LYS A 129 -8.71 1.56 21.84
C LYS A 129 -8.88 0.11 22.31
N VAL A 130 -8.95 -0.79 21.37
CA VAL A 130 -8.82 -2.24 21.56
C VAL A 130 -7.56 -2.69 20.86
N ASP A 131 -6.57 -3.17 21.61
CA ASP A 131 -5.41 -3.86 21.04
C ASP A 131 -5.77 -5.33 20.82
N PHE A 132 -5.40 -5.89 19.69
CA PHE A 132 -5.67 -7.30 19.39
C PHE A 132 -4.63 -7.83 18.39
N LYS A 133 -4.64 -9.15 18.20
CA LYS A 133 -3.94 -9.77 17.08
C LYS A 133 -4.94 -10.33 16.10
N GLU A 134 -4.57 -10.35 14.82
CA GLU A 134 -5.40 -10.93 13.76
C GLU A 134 -4.61 -11.88 12.87
N ARG A 135 -5.14 -13.09 12.69
CA ARG A 135 -4.69 -14.00 11.64
C ARG A 135 -5.45 -13.69 10.37
N VAL A 136 -4.70 -13.42 9.32
CA VAL A 136 -5.27 -13.04 8.03
C VAL A 136 -4.74 -13.93 6.94
N VAL A 137 -5.65 -14.41 6.09
CA VAL A 137 -5.35 -14.93 4.77
C VAL A 137 -6.14 -14.10 3.77
N ASP A 138 -5.44 -13.40 2.88
CA ASP A 138 -6.04 -12.55 1.85
C ASP A 138 -5.39 -12.87 0.49
N ILE A 139 -6.21 -13.27 -0.49
CA ILE A 139 -5.78 -13.67 -1.83
C ILE A 139 -6.62 -12.89 -2.85
N LYS A 140 -5.94 -12.06 -3.64
CA LYS A 140 -6.59 -11.16 -4.61
C LYS A 140 -5.92 -11.25 -5.99
N PRO A 141 -6.29 -12.21 -6.86
CA PRO A 141 -5.91 -12.20 -8.26
C PRO A 141 -6.75 -11.23 -9.08
N THR A 142 -6.11 -10.56 -10.05
CA THR A 142 -6.75 -9.66 -11.01
C THR A 142 -6.15 -9.88 -12.38
N TRP A 143 -6.98 -10.16 -13.36
CA TRP A 143 -6.60 -10.21 -14.78
C TRP A 143 -7.10 -8.97 -15.49
N LEU A 144 -6.24 -8.31 -16.26
CA LEU A 144 -6.52 -7.13 -17.03
C LEU A 144 -6.15 -7.38 -18.49
N THR A 145 -6.98 -6.95 -19.42
CA THR A 145 -6.71 -6.98 -20.86
C THR A 145 -6.83 -5.58 -21.44
N ARG A 146 -5.92 -5.21 -22.33
CA ARG A 146 -5.95 -3.93 -23.05
C ARG A 146 -7.10 -3.94 -24.04
N VAL A 147 -7.97 -2.95 -23.92
CA VAL A 147 -9.12 -2.79 -24.84
C VAL A 147 -8.75 -1.82 -25.96
N LYS A 148 -8.16 -0.67 -25.61
CA LYS A 148 -7.73 0.35 -26.60
C LYS A 148 -6.76 1.33 -25.95
N GLY A 149 -5.63 1.62 -26.63
CA GLY A 149 -4.63 2.55 -26.11
C GLY A 149 -4.16 2.10 -24.72
N ASP A 150 -4.28 2.97 -23.74
CA ASP A 150 -3.88 2.72 -22.34
C ASP A 150 -5.06 2.31 -21.43
N TYR A 151 -6.19 1.97 -22.04
CA TYR A 151 -7.36 1.51 -21.32
C TYR A 151 -7.42 -0.01 -21.24
N PHE A 152 -7.58 -0.51 -20.01
CA PHE A 152 -7.69 -1.93 -19.68
C PHE A 152 -9.04 -2.20 -19.00
N LEU A 153 -9.60 -3.36 -19.30
CA LEU A 153 -10.73 -3.92 -18.58
C LEU A 153 -10.28 -5.22 -17.92
N GLY A 154 -10.73 -5.44 -16.72
CA GLY A 154 -10.31 -6.62 -15.95
C GLY A 154 -11.40 -7.25 -15.12
N LEU A 155 -11.09 -8.47 -14.71
CA LEU A 155 -11.87 -9.26 -13.77
C LEU A 155 -10.95 -9.72 -12.66
N GLY A 156 -11.40 -9.60 -11.42
CA GLY A 156 -10.67 -10.11 -10.27
C GLY A 156 -11.56 -10.87 -9.30
N GLY A 157 -10.91 -11.61 -8.42
CA GLY A 157 -11.52 -12.26 -7.28
C GLY A 157 -10.81 -11.85 -6.01
N ASN A 158 -11.46 -12.05 -4.87
CA ASN A 158 -10.82 -11.91 -3.57
C ASN A 158 -11.43 -12.93 -2.60
N ILE A 159 -10.55 -13.54 -1.81
CA ILE A 159 -10.92 -14.33 -0.64
C ILE A 159 -10.13 -13.76 0.53
N LYS A 160 -10.83 -13.35 1.57
CA LYS A 160 -10.21 -12.83 2.80
C LYS A 160 -10.82 -13.49 4.02
N SER A 161 -9.97 -14.13 4.82
CA SER A 161 -10.34 -14.70 6.13
C SER A 161 -9.56 -13.97 7.21
N VAL A 162 -10.26 -13.55 8.27
CA VAL A 162 -9.70 -12.86 9.42
C VAL A 162 -10.18 -13.52 10.69
N SER A 163 -9.26 -13.81 11.61
CA SER A 163 -9.55 -14.39 12.93
C SER A 163 -8.86 -13.54 14.01
N PRO A 164 -9.58 -12.63 14.68
CA PRO A 164 -9.04 -11.81 15.76
C PRO A 164 -8.89 -12.61 17.04
N HIS A 165 -7.78 -12.38 17.75
CA HIS A 165 -7.46 -13.03 19.02
C HIS A 165 -6.64 -12.12 19.93
N GLU A 166 -6.36 -12.54 21.17
CA GLU A 166 -5.58 -11.78 22.15
C GLU A 166 -6.09 -10.31 22.29
N LYS A 167 -7.40 -10.15 22.49
CA LYS A 167 -8.03 -8.83 22.59
C LYS A 167 -7.77 -8.22 23.97
N GLU A 168 -7.19 -7.02 23.98
CA GLU A 168 -6.92 -6.23 25.16
C GLU A 168 -7.57 -4.85 25.01
N PHE A 169 -8.22 -4.33 26.05
CA PHE A 169 -8.85 -3.02 26.04
C PHE A 169 -8.51 -2.25 27.30
N GLU A 170 -8.27 -0.96 27.16
CA GLU A 170 -7.88 -0.09 28.25
C GLU A 170 -9.06 0.18 29.20
N ASN A 171 -10.28 0.17 28.66
CA ASN A 171 -11.49 0.45 29.43
C ASN A 171 -12.53 -0.69 29.29
N GLN A 172 -12.84 -1.37 30.39
CA GLN A 172 -13.85 -2.43 30.42
C GLN A 172 -15.26 -1.99 29.96
N ALA A 173 -15.55 -0.69 29.99
CA ALA A 173 -16.80 -0.16 29.45
C ALA A 173 -16.91 -0.34 27.93
N ASN A 174 -15.80 -0.61 27.22
CA ASN A 174 -15.74 -0.80 25.76
C ASN A 174 -15.71 -2.27 25.33
N ASP A 175 -16.14 -3.18 26.19
CA ASP A 175 -16.28 -4.62 25.89
C ASP A 175 -17.09 -4.89 24.61
N TYR A 176 -18.07 -4.03 24.32
CA TYR A 176 -18.89 -4.11 23.12
C TYR A 176 -18.06 -3.94 21.84
N LEU A 177 -17.00 -3.10 21.85
CA LEU A 177 -16.10 -2.91 20.70
C LEU A 177 -15.28 -4.16 20.44
N ALA A 178 -14.78 -4.81 21.50
CA ALA A 178 -14.09 -6.09 21.38
C ALA A 178 -15.02 -7.21 20.88
N ALA A 179 -16.32 -7.12 21.19
CA ALA A 179 -17.31 -8.08 20.72
C ALA A 179 -17.63 -7.93 19.22
N GLU A 180 -17.40 -6.78 18.61
CA GLU A 180 -17.52 -6.57 17.16
C GLU A 180 -16.43 -7.32 16.38
N LEU A 181 -15.26 -7.55 16.99
CA LEU A 181 -14.13 -8.26 16.40
C LEU A 181 -14.42 -9.77 16.38
N THR A 182 -15.09 -10.23 15.37
CA THR A 182 -15.46 -11.65 15.18
C THR A 182 -14.70 -12.28 14.02
N ASP A 183 -14.57 -13.59 14.05
CA ASP A 183 -14.07 -14.36 12.90
C ASP A 183 -14.95 -14.09 11.68
N ASN A 184 -14.30 -13.80 10.56
CA ASN A 184 -15.01 -13.55 9.31
C ASN A 184 -14.25 -14.12 8.12
N THR A 185 -14.97 -14.75 7.20
CA THR A 185 -14.46 -15.15 5.90
C THR A 185 -15.39 -14.61 4.82
N SER A 186 -14.82 -13.81 3.92
CA SER A 186 -15.56 -13.23 2.79
C SER A 186 -14.87 -13.58 1.48
N TYR A 187 -15.68 -13.77 0.43
CA TYR A 187 -15.19 -13.97 -0.93
C TYR A 187 -16.05 -13.20 -1.92
N GLY A 188 -15.46 -12.84 -3.05
CA GLY A 188 -16.21 -12.09 -4.06
C GLY A 188 -15.45 -11.94 -5.36
N VAL A 189 -16.12 -11.30 -6.30
CA VAL A 189 -15.58 -10.97 -7.61
C VAL A 189 -15.77 -9.50 -7.89
N PHE A 190 -14.89 -8.92 -8.71
CA PHE A 190 -14.99 -7.52 -9.10
C PHE A 190 -14.56 -7.31 -10.55
N ILE A 191 -15.14 -6.29 -11.16
CA ILE A 191 -14.73 -5.77 -12.46
C ILE A 191 -13.82 -4.57 -12.19
N SER A 192 -12.70 -4.50 -12.92
CA SER A 192 -11.73 -3.42 -12.83
C SER A 192 -11.64 -2.68 -14.14
N ASN A 193 -11.82 -1.35 -14.12
CA ASN A 193 -11.63 -0.43 -15.23
C ASN A 193 -10.38 0.39 -14.97
N VAL A 194 -9.38 0.32 -15.85
CA VAL A 194 -8.08 0.95 -15.61
C VAL A 194 -7.66 1.74 -16.86
N TYR A 195 -7.38 3.03 -16.66
CA TYR A 195 -6.62 3.85 -17.61
C TYR A 195 -5.25 4.14 -17.00
N ASP A 196 -4.18 3.63 -17.63
CA ASP A 196 -2.84 3.62 -17.03
C ASP A 196 -1.78 4.01 -18.06
N THR A 197 -1.34 5.26 -17.98
CA THR A 197 -0.27 5.84 -18.81
C THR A 197 1.05 6.00 -18.05
N ARG A 198 1.16 5.40 -16.87
CA ARG A 198 2.40 5.48 -16.07
C ARG A 198 3.56 4.83 -16.79
N ASP A 199 4.72 5.46 -16.69
CA ASP A 199 6.00 4.91 -17.20
C ASP A 199 6.44 3.65 -16.44
N ASN A 200 6.05 3.52 -15.16
CA ASN A 200 6.29 2.34 -14.35
C ASN A 200 5.12 2.13 -13.36
N VAL A 201 4.66 0.89 -13.19
CA VAL A 201 3.51 0.57 -12.32
C VAL A 201 3.86 0.63 -10.83
N THR A 202 5.14 0.42 -10.47
CA THR A 202 5.59 0.35 -9.07
C THR A 202 6.25 1.63 -8.56
N ASN A 203 6.89 2.39 -9.46
CA ASN A 203 7.62 3.61 -9.12
C ASN A 203 7.48 4.62 -10.26
N ALA A 204 6.28 5.16 -10.41
CA ALA A 204 5.96 6.07 -11.49
C ALA A 204 6.66 7.43 -11.33
N SER A 205 7.22 7.93 -12.43
CA SER A 205 7.78 9.27 -12.52
C SER A 205 6.97 10.23 -13.39
N ARG A 206 6.10 9.69 -14.23
CA ARG A 206 5.17 10.44 -15.10
C ARG A 206 3.98 9.57 -15.47
N GLY A 207 2.91 10.23 -15.90
CA GLY A 207 1.70 9.58 -16.37
C GLY A 207 0.56 9.64 -15.37
N THR A 208 -0.49 8.93 -15.69
CA THR A 208 -1.77 8.96 -14.97
C THR A 208 -2.28 7.54 -14.75
N LEU A 209 -2.80 7.27 -13.58
CA LEU A 209 -3.61 6.11 -13.27
C LEU A 209 -5.02 6.57 -12.91
N LEU A 210 -6.03 6.04 -13.59
CA LEU A 210 -7.43 6.09 -13.17
C LEU A 210 -7.92 4.65 -13.07
N GLN A 211 -8.38 4.24 -11.90
CA GLN A 211 -8.88 2.89 -11.66
C GLN A 211 -10.22 2.96 -10.96
N ALA A 212 -11.16 2.16 -11.42
CA ALA A 212 -12.46 1.95 -10.80
C ALA A 212 -12.76 0.46 -10.71
N ASP A 213 -12.89 -0.05 -9.49
CA ASP A 213 -13.25 -1.43 -9.21
C ASP A 213 -14.67 -1.48 -8.65
N ILE A 214 -15.50 -2.36 -9.17
CA ILE A 214 -16.86 -2.61 -8.70
C ILE A 214 -17.00 -4.09 -8.41
N GLY A 215 -17.28 -4.43 -7.17
CA GLY A 215 -17.29 -5.82 -6.70
C GLY A 215 -18.54 -6.19 -5.90
N TYR A 216 -18.89 -7.47 -5.98
CA TYR A 216 -19.92 -8.12 -5.18
C TYR A 216 -19.29 -9.22 -4.36
N TYR A 217 -19.58 -9.23 -3.08
CA TYR A 217 -18.97 -10.10 -2.08
C TYR A 217 -20.02 -10.80 -1.23
N GLN A 218 -19.67 -11.99 -0.79
CA GLN A 218 -20.43 -12.79 0.15
C GLN A 218 -19.64 -12.93 1.46
N ASP A 219 -20.26 -12.60 2.58
CA ASP A 219 -19.82 -13.02 3.89
C ASP A 219 -20.22 -14.49 4.11
N ALA A 220 -19.25 -15.38 4.11
CA ALA A 220 -19.49 -16.81 4.32
C ALA A 220 -19.85 -17.14 5.77
N THR A 221 -19.51 -16.27 6.73
CA THR A 221 -19.75 -16.47 8.16
C THR A 221 -21.21 -16.21 8.51
N ASN A 222 -21.77 -15.10 8.01
CA ASN A 222 -23.12 -14.65 8.33
C ASN A 222 -24.11 -14.88 7.17
N SER A 223 -23.63 -15.36 6.02
CA SER A 223 -24.45 -15.57 4.80
C SER A 223 -25.06 -14.27 4.24
N GLU A 224 -24.40 -13.14 4.46
CA GLU A 224 -24.82 -11.83 4.00
C GLU A 224 -23.99 -11.38 2.80
N SER A 225 -24.50 -10.41 2.06
CA SER A 225 -23.87 -9.91 0.85
C SER A 225 -23.61 -8.42 0.94
N PHE A 226 -22.50 -7.98 0.34
CA PHE A 226 -22.14 -6.57 0.30
C PHE A 226 -21.45 -6.18 -1.00
N GLY A 227 -21.57 -4.91 -1.37
CA GLY A 227 -20.87 -4.30 -2.48
C GLY A 227 -19.62 -3.58 -2.02
N LYS A 228 -18.56 -3.59 -2.84
CA LYS A 228 -17.36 -2.76 -2.66
C LYS A 228 -17.08 -1.99 -3.95
N TYR A 229 -16.85 -0.70 -3.80
CA TYR A 229 -16.54 0.22 -4.89
C TYR A 229 -15.25 0.95 -4.55
N SER A 230 -14.24 0.83 -5.39
CA SER A 230 -12.96 1.52 -5.19
C SER A 230 -12.70 2.44 -6.39
N LEU A 231 -12.37 3.69 -6.10
CA LEU A 231 -11.93 4.67 -7.09
C LEU A 231 -10.54 5.14 -6.70
N LYS A 232 -9.62 5.12 -7.63
CA LYS A 232 -8.26 5.63 -7.45
C LYS A 232 -7.85 6.47 -8.66
N ALA A 233 -7.40 7.69 -8.40
CA ALA A 233 -6.80 8.56 -9.39
C ALA A 233 -5.43 9.00 -8.90
N SER A 234 -4.39 8.83 -9.72
CA SER A 234 -3.03 9.29 -9.39
C SER A 234 -2.39 9.92 -10.61
N GLN A 235 -1.59 10.94 -10.39
CA GLN A 235 -0.87 11.59 -11.48
C GLN A 235 0.51 12.06 -11.04
N TYR A 236 1.45 12.06 -11.96
CA TYR A 236 2.86 12.28 -11.72
C TYR A 236 3.40 13.28 -12.72
N TYR A 237 4.02 14.35 -12.23
CA TYR A 237 4.56 15.46 -13.02
C TYR A 237 6.02 15.71 -12.70
N ALA A 238 6.92 15.51 -13.67
CA ALA A 238 8.28 16.02 -13.57
C ALA A 238 8.27 17.55 -13.63
N LEU A 239 8.94 18.20 -12.70
CA LEU A 239 8.87 19.67 -12.52
C LEU A 239 9.94 20.43 -13.33
N ALA A 240 10.44 19.90 -14.45
CA ALA A 240 11.47 20.56 -15.25
C ALA A 240 11.13 22.05 -15.53
N PRO A 241 12.08 23.00 -15.35
CA PRO A 241 13.51 22.79 -15.04
C PRO A 241 13.83 22.58 -13.54
N MET A 242 12.86 22.69 -12.63
CA MET A 242 13.07 22.42 -11.21
C MET A 242 13.34 20.92 -11.01
N PRO A 243 14.23 20.55 -10.08
CA PRO A 243 14.44 19.14 -9.74
C PRO A 243 13.21 18.57 -9.04
N GLY A 244 12.93 17.28 -9.29
CA GLY A 244 11.90 16.56 -8.57
C GLY A 244 10.64 16.31 -9.35
N LEU A 245 9.71 15.68 -8.63
CA LEU A 245 8.45 15.17 -9.11
C LEU A 245 7.34 15.62 -8.16
N LEU A 246 6.25 16.11 -8.69
CA LEU A 246 5.00 16.29 -7.97
C LEU A 246 4.09 15.11 -8.29
N ALA A 247 3.64 14.41 -7.28
CA ALA A 247 2.67 13.34 -7.39
C ALA A 247 1.44 13.64 -6.53
N TRP A 248 0.26 13.28 -7.01
CA TRP A 248 -0.95 13.33 -6.21
C TRP A 248 -1.80 12.08 -6.42
N GLN A 249 -2.57 11.74 -5.40
CA GLN A 249 -3.52 10.66 -5.43
C GLN A 249 -4.82 11.07 -4.74
N VAL A 250 -5.94 10.66 -5.31
CA VAL A 250 -7.25 10.65 -4.66
C VAL A 250 -7.74 9.21 -4.65
N GLN A 251 -8.30 8.79 -3.54
CA GLN A 251 -8.87 7.46 -3.37
C GLN A 251 -10.21 7.57 -2.64
N ALA A 252 -11.19 6.80 -3.12
CA ALA A 252 -12.44 6.57 -2.41
C ALA A 252 -12.71 5.06 -2.38
N ASN A 253 -13.01 4.55 -1.20
CA ASN A 253 -13.44 3.17 -0.99
C ASN A 253 -14.82 3.23 -0.33
N LEU A 254 -15.81 2.72 -1.03
CA LEU A 254 -17.20 2.77 -0.62
C LEU A 254 -17.74 1.35 -0.51
N THR A 255 -18.67 1.17 0.40
CA THR A 255 -19.35 -0.12 0.58
C THR A 255 -20.85 0.04 0.64
N SER A 256 -21.58 -1.04 0.44
CA SER A 256 -23.05 -1.10 0.56
C SER A 256 -23.50 -2.47 1.03
N GLY A 257 -24.62 -2.55 1.72
CA GLY A 257 -25.14 -3.79 2.31
C GLY A 257 -24.57 -4.06 3.69
N GLU A 258 -24.64 -5.30 4.15
CA GLU A 258 -24.17 -5.72 5.49
C GLU A 258 -22.66 -6.03 5.43
N VAL A 259 -21.86 -5.02 5.76
CA VAL A 259 -20.40 -5.08 5.61
C VAL A 259 -19.76 -5.56 6.91
N PRO A 260 -19.03 -6.70 6.90
CA PRO A 260 -18.31 -7.14 8.08
C PRO A 260 -17.24 -6.13 8.50
N TRP A 261 -16.96 -6.07 9.80
CA TRP A 261 -16.03 -5.11 10.38
C TRP A 261 -14.67 -5.05 9.65
N ASN A 262 -14.14 -6.20 9.25
CA ASN A 262 -12.83 -6.35 8.58
C ASN A 262 -12.85 -6.05 7.07
N GLN A 263 -14.01 -5.74 6.50
CA GLN A 263 -14.19 -5.37 5.09
C GLN A 263 -14.53 -3.89 4.91
N ARG A 264 -14.81 -3.19 6.01
CA ARG A 264 -15.00 -1.73 5.99
C ARG A 264 -13.68 -1.04 5.67
N PRO A 265 -13.69 0.01 4.85
CA PRO A 265 -12.50 0.81 4.55
C PRO A 265 -11.87 1.43 5.80
N ASP A 266 -10.53 1.37 5.84
CA ASP A 266 -9.69 2.01 6.85
C ASP A 266 -9.02 3.26 6.31
N LEU A 267 -8.80 4.24 7.17
CA LEU A 267 -8.01 5.43 6.90
C LEU A 267 -6.86 5.50 7.90
N GLY A 268 -5.62 5.49 7.39
CA GLY A 268 -4.40 5.46 8.20
C GLY A 268 -3.35 4.50 7.62
N GLY A 269 -2.26 4.33 8.36
CA GLY A 269 -1.18 3.43 7.99
C GLY A 269 -0.15 4.03 7.04
N ALA A 270 0.70 3.19 6.50
CA ALA A 270 1.88 3.62 5.74
C ALA A 270 1.57 4.16 4.33
N ASP A 271 0.41 3.84 3.75
CA ASP A 271 0.10 4.12 2.35
C ASP A 271 -1.06 5.12 2.17
N ALA A 272 -1.97 5.20 3.17
CA ALA A 272 -3.12 6.09 3.11
C ALA A 272 -3.21 6.91 4.40
N MET A 273 -3.05 8.23 4.33
CA MET A 273 -3.10 9.12 5.51
C MET A 273 -2.02 8.80 6.57
N ARG A 274 -0.77 8.70 6.16
CA ARG A 274 0.38 8.60 7.08
C ARG A 274 0.26 9.69 8.17
N GLY A 275 0.54 9.34 9.42
CA GLY A 275 0.27 10.19 10.59
C GLY A 275 -0.90 9.70 11.44
N TYR A 276 -1.71 8.78 10.90
CA TYR A 276 -2.76 8.07 11.62
C TYR A 276 -2.47 6.57 11.68
N ILE A 277 -2.75 5.95 12.81
CA ILE A 277 -2.60 4.51 13.03
C ILE A 277 -3.66 3.78 12.20
N LEU A 278 -3.29 2.71 11.50
CA LEU A 278 -4.22 1.87 10.76
C LEU A 278 -5.20 1.20 11.72
N GLY A 279 -6.50 1.19 11.40
CA GLY A 279 -7.55 0.64 12.25
C GLY A 279 -8.18 1.63 13.23
N ARG A 280 -7.64 2.86 13.34
CA ARG A 280 -8.22 3.91 14.18
C ARG A 280 -9.51 4.49 13.59
N TYR A 281 -9.52 4.76 12.30
CA TYR A 281 -10.68 5.30 11.59
C TYR A 281 -11.14 4.31 10.55
N ARG A 282 -12.27 3.68 10.80
CA ARG A 282 -12.86 2.64 9.94
C ARG A 282 -14.36 2.86 9.85
N ASP A 283 -14.89 2.92 8.62
CA ASP A 283 -16.33 3.06 8.41
C ASP A 283 -16.75 2.50 7.06
N ASN A 284 -18.02 2.54 6.71
CA ASN A 284 -18.56 2.03 5.44
C ASN A 284 -18.07 2.81 4.22
N GLN A 285 -17.77 4.09 4.38
CA GLN A 285 -17.27 4.97 3.32
C GLN A 285 -15.95 5.60 3.76
N MET A 286 -15.00 5.69 2.84
CA MET A 286 -13.73 6.37 3.04
C MET A 286 -13.34 7.15 1.79
N MET A 287 -12.87 8.37 1.98
CA MET A 287 -12.26 9.16 0.91
C MET A 287 -11.02 9.86 1.43
N MET A 288 -9.98 9.91 0.60
CA MET A 288 -8.77 10.65 0.92
C MET A 288 -8.11 11.24 -0.31
N GLY A 289 -7.33 12.30 -0.11
CA GLY A 289 -6.41 12.86 -1.10
C GLY A 289 -5.05 13.11 -0.48
N GLN A 290 -4.00 12.87 -1.24
CA GLN A 290 -2.63 13.16 -0.82
C GLN A 290 -1.80 13.74 -1.96
N VAL A 291 -0.82 14.55 -1.60
CA VAL A 291 0.13 15.14 -2.53
C VAL A 291 1.54 14.96 -2.00
N GLU A 292 2.48 14.63 -2.88
CA GLU A 292 3.89 14.45 -2.56
C GLU A 292 4.78 15.27 -3.49
N TYR A 293 5.76 15.95 -2.92
CA TYR A 293 6.90 16.47 -3.65
C TYR A 293 8.11 15.58 -3.39
N ARG A 294 8.50 14.82 -4.41
CA ARG A 294 9.63 13.87 -4.35
C ARG A 294 10.85 14.53 -4.96
N LEU A 295 11.86 14.81 -4.14
CA LEU A 295 13.06 15.52 -4.53
C LEU A 295 14.28 14.58 -4.49
N PRO A 296 14.87 14.20 -5.64
CA PRO A 296 16.14 13.52 -5.65
C PRO A 296 17.24 14.53 -5.23
N VAL A 297 17.98 14.19 -4.17
CA VAL A 297 18.96 15.11 -3.57
C VAL A 297 20.36 14.77 -4.05
N TYR A 298 20.82 13.57 -3.85
CA TYR A 298 22.17 13.16 -4.14
C TYR A 298 22.27 11.65 -4.36
N TRP A 299 22.95 11.20 -5.40
CA TRP A 299 23.21 9.80 -5.72
C TRP A 299 21.89 8.98 -5.74
N ARG A 300 21.70 8.01 -4.83
CA ARG A 300 20.48 7.22 -4.67
C ARG A 300 19.51 7.82 -3.64
N VAL A 301 19.89 8.97 -3.05
CA VAL A 301 19.17 9.59 -1.92
C VAL A 301 18.19 10.63 -2.41
N GLY A 302 16.97 10.55 -1.91
CA GLY A 302 15.92 11.55 -2.08
C GLY A 302 15.22 11.90 -0.78
N VAL A 303 14.49 13.00 -0.80
CA VAL A 303 13.57 13.40 0.27
C VAL A 303 12.19 13.63 -0.31
N VAL A 304 11.18 13.44 0.51
CA VAL A 304 9.77 13.65 0.15
C VAL A 304 9.13 14.54 1.19
N PHE A 305 8.34 15.49 0.73
CA PHE A 305 7.42 16.28 1.55
C PHE A 305 6.01 15.97 1.08
N TRP A 306 5.10 15.76 2.01
CA TRP A 306 3.75 15.37 1.65
C TRP A 306 2.71 15.95 2.59
N GLY A 307 1.47 16.07 2.09
CA GLY A 307 0.29 16.41 2.85
C GLY A 307 -0.89 15.58 2.36
N ALA A 308 -1.80 15.28 3.27
CA ALA A 308 -2.99 14.48 2.98
C ALA A 308 -4.19 14.98 3.78
N ALA A 309 -5.37 14.74 3.24
CA ALA A 309 -6.64 14.95 3.90
C ALA A 309 -7.58 13.78 3.56
N GLY A 310 -8.40 13.38 4.52
CA GLY A 310 -9.33 12.27 4.31
C GLY A 310 -10.42 12.22 5.38
N THR A 311 -11.38 11.34 5.17
CA THR A 311 -12.56 11.17 6.02
C THR A 311 -13.07 9.74 5.96
N VAL A 312 -13.80 9.35 6.98
CA VAL A 312 -14.63 8.14 7.02
C VAL A 312 -16.06 8.52 7.45
N SER A 313 -17.03 7.79 6.96
CA SER A 313 -18.44 8.00 7.27
C SER A 313 -19.27 6.74 7.04
N ASP A 314 -20.39 6.62 7.72
CA ASP A 314 -21.35 5.53 7.50
C ASP A 314 -22.02 5.62 6.12
N ASP A 315 -22.30 6.81 5.63
CA ASP A 315 -22.90 7.05 4.33
C ASP A 315 -22.11 8.06 3.47
N VAL A 316 -22.42 8.11 2.18
CA VAL A 316 -21.73 8.99 1.21
C VAL A 316 -21.98 10.48 1.50
N SER A 317 -23.14 10.85 2.06
CA SER A 317 -23.47 12.25 2.38
C SER A 317 -22.61 12.79 3.52
N GLY A 318 -22.28 11.96 4.50
CA GLY A 318 -21.45 12.30 5.65
C GLY A 318 -19.95 12.42 5.36
N LEU A 319 -19.48 12.07 4.16
CA LEU A 319 -18.05 12.19 3.79
C LEU A 319 -17.52 13.64 3.83
N TRP A 320 -18.39 14.64 3.94
CA TRP A 320 -18.00 16.05 3.99
C TRP A 320 -18.15 16.69 5.37
N ASP A 321 -18.65 15.94 6.36
CA ASP A 321 -18.95 16.47 7.70
C ASP A 321 -17.69 16.61 8.55
N ASN A 322 -16.72 15.70 8.36
CA ASN A 322 -15.48 15.66 9.13
C ASN A 322 -14.28 15.52 8.19
N THR A 323 -13.15 16.08 8.60
CA THR A 323 -11.91 15.99 7.83
C THR A 323 -10.73 15.79 8.76
N LEU A 324 -9.97 14.73 8.50
CA LEU A 324 -8.67 14.46 9.09
C LEU A 324 -7.60 15.00 8.18
N ALA A 325 -6.57 15.64 8.73
CA ALA A 325 -5.45 16.16 7.97
C ALA A 325 -4.13 15.60 8.50
N SER A 326 -3.19 15.35 7.61
CA SER A 326 -1.84 14.94 8.00
C SER A 326 -0.79 15.53 7.06
N ALA A 327 0.42 15.66 7.57
CA ALA A 327 1.56 16.12 6.79
C ALA A 327 2.85 15.46 7.30
N GLY A 328 3.87 15.44 6.48
CA GLY A 328 5.13 14.85 6.90
C GLY A 328 6.24 14.98 5.88
N THR A 329 7.33 14.32 6.22
CA THR A 329 8.51 14.23 5.37
C THR A 329 9.05 12.81 5.38
N GLY A 330 9.79 12.46 4.35
CA GLY A 330 10.38 11.15 4.24
C GLY A 330 11.72 11.14 3.53
N PHE A 331 12.49 10.13 3.85
CA PHE A 331 13.74 9.80 3.21
C PHE A 331 13.51 8.68 2.19
N ARG A 332 14.26 8.73 1.08
CA ARG A 332 14.23 7.71 0.03
C ARG A 332 15.63 7.25 -0.29
N LEU A 333 15.81 5.93 -0.35
CA LEU A 333 17.03 5.31 -0.86
C LEU A 333 16.65 4.40 -2.04
N LYS A 334 17.11 4.75 -3.23
CA LYS A 334 16.89 3.94 -4.42
C LYS A 334 17.79 2.70 -4.38
N ILE A 335 17.19 1.53 -4.31
CA ILE A 335 17.91 0.24 -4.34
C ILE A 335 18.05 -0.24 -5.79
N LYS A 336 16.92 -0.23 -6.54
CA LYS A 336 16.85 -0.48 -7.98
C LYS A 336 16.00 0.59 -8.64
N ASP A 337 15.98 0.65 -9.96
CA ASP A 337 15.13 1.63 -10.67
C ASP A 337 13.64 1.51 -10.32
N THR A 338 13.20 0.30 -9.97
CA THR A 338 11.81 0.00 -9.60
C THR A 338 11.57 -0.18 -8.10
N VAL A 339 12.63 -0.10 -7.26
CA VAL A 339 12.55 -0.41 -5.83
C VAL A 339 13.26 0.65 -5.00
N ASN A 340 12.51 1.33 -4.15
CA ASN A 340 13.01 2.27 -3.16
C ASN A 340 12.77 1.74 -1.74
N VAL A 341 13.68 2.02 -0.83
CA VAL A 341 13.43 1.98 0.60
C VAL A 341 13.02 3.37 1.05
N ARG A 342 12.00 3.46 1.87
CA ARG A 342 11.48 4.71 2.41
C ARG A 342 11.39 4.72 3.93
N ALA A 343 11.67 5.87 4.52
CA ALA A 343 11.45 6.16 5.92
C ALA A 343 10.63 7.45 6.00
N ASP A 344 9.42 7.39 6.53
CA ASP A 344 8.49 8.52 6.60
C ASP A 344 8.18 8.88 8.05
N ILE A 345 8.09 10.16 8.34
CA ILE A 345 7.56 10.69 9.59
C ILE A 345 6.31 11.49 9.23
N GLY A 346 5.16 11.08 9.77
CA GLY A 346 3.88 11.73 9.56
C GLY A 346 3.30 12.26 10.86
N TYR A 347 2.63 13.39 10.77
CA TYR A 347 1.91 14.00 11.88
C TYR A 347 0.44 14.16 11.50
N GLY A 348 -0.43 13.65 12.36
CA GLY A 348 -1.87 13.84 12.34
C GLY A 348 -2.37 14.43 13.64
N GLU A 349 -3.67 14.43 13.86
CA GLU A 349 -4.31 15.02 15.05
C GLU A 349 -3.87 14.35 16.37
N HIS A 350 -3.58 13.04 16.32
CA HIS A 350 -3.20 12.26 17.50
C HIS A 350 -1.68 12.09 17.67
N GLY A 351 -0.88 12.93 17.02
CA GLY A 351 0.59 12.92 17.18
C GLY A 351 1.33 12.45 15.94
N GLY A 352 2.59 12.08 16.15
CA GLY A 352 3.50 11.65 15.11
C GLY A 352 3.62 10.14 14.99
N THR A 353 3.76 9.64 13.76
CA THR A 353 4.02 8.24 13.45
C THR A 353 5.24 8.12 12.57
N PHE A 354 5.99 7.04 12.73
CA PHE A 354 7.14 6.71 11.91
C PHE A 354 6.84 5.42 11.14
N TYR A 355 7.24 5.41 9.87
CA TYR A 355 7.08 4.24 9.00
C TYR A 355 8.38 3.97 8.26
N PHE A 356 8.71 2.70 8.13
CA PHE A 356 9.81 2.25 7.29
C PHE A 356 9.28 1.16 6.35
N HIS A 357 9.35 1.39 5.05
CA HIS A 357 8.74 0.53 4.04
C HIS A 357 9.57 0.47 2.76
N VAL A 358 9.14 -0.40 1.87
CA VAL A 358 9.71 -0.53 0.53
C VAL A 358 8.69 -0.09 -0.51
N ASN A 359 9.19 0.47 -1.61
CA ASN A 359 8.47 1.15 -2.69
C ASN A 359 7.83 2.48 -2.28
N GLU A 360 7.35 3.21 -3.27
CA GLU A 360 6.64 4.46 -3.05
C GLU A 360 5.20 4.19 -2.57
N VAL A 361 4.56 5.21 -2.02
CA VAL A 361 3.19 5.13 -1.48
C VAL A 361 2.17 4.88 -2.60
N PHE A 362 2.40 5.50 -3.76
CA PHE A 362 1.54 5.37 -4.93
C PHE A 362 2.29 5.70 -6.21
#